data_ce87bf8942079d5447650d57c596826c
#
_entry.id   ce87bf8942079d5447650d57c596826c
#
_cell.length_a   1.000
_cell.length_b   1.000
_cell.length_c   1.000
_cell.angle_alpha   90.00
_cell.angle_beta   90.00
_cell.angle_gamma   90.00
#
_symmetry.space_group_name_H-M   'P 1'
#
loop_
_entity.id
_entity.type
_entity.pdbx_description
1 polymer ?
#
loop_
_entity_poly.entity_id
_entity_poly.type
_entity_poly.pdbx_seq_one_letter_code
_entity_poly.pdbx_strand_id
1 'polypeptide(L)'
;MRRIITWKKYHRWIGLIVSVFMLIFCVSGIILNHRQLFRSCDVDRCSMPSNYHVANFNNGVVKGSRNIGADSVLVFGGAGLWLTDTKGEQWHDFNEGIDVGADNCNIRNVVKTKDGRLWCATQYDLYLSLIHI
;
A
#
# COMPACT_ATOMS: atom_id res chain seq x y z
N MET A 1 41.64 -26.57 32.13
CA MET A 1 41.46 -26.87 30.69
C MET A 1 40.02 -27.18 30.27
N ARG A 2 39.24 -27.99 30.98
CA ARG A 2 37.84 -28.33 30.60
C ARG A 2 36.91 -27.11 30.39
N ARG A 3 36.95 -26.04 31.19
CA ARG A 3 36.10 -24.86 31.09
C ARG A 3 36.27 -24.07 29.77
N ILE A 4 37.48 -23.99 29.23
CA ILE A 4 37.78 -23.24 28.00
C ILE A 4 37.19 -23.95 26.77
N ILE A 5 37.23 -25.29 26.77
CA ILE A 5 36.68 -26.10 25.68
C ILE A 5 35.14 -25.96 25.62
N THR A 6 34.51 -25.96 26.81
CA THR A 6 33.07 -25.77 26.94
C THR A 6 32.62 -24.39 26.44
N TRP A 7 33.36 -23.33 26.80
CA TRP A 7 33.08 -21.95 26.35
C TRP A 7 33.19 -21.81 24.85
N LYS A 8 34.22 -22.36 24.21
CA LYS A 8 34.35 -22.37 22.73
C LYS A 8 33.18 -23.08 22.03
N LYS A 9 32.70 -24.18 22.62
CA LYS A 9 31.55 -24.92 22.08
C LYS A 9 30.26 -24.08 22.15
N TYR A 10 29.97 -23.46 23.30
CA TYR A 10 28.79 -22.58 23.43
C TYR A 10 28.86 -21.37 22.52
N HIS A 11 30.01 -20.70 22.43
CA HIS A 11 30.21 -19.56 21.54
C HIS A 11 29.92 -19.93 20.08
N ARG A 12 30.38 -21.10 19.63
CA ARG A 12 30.11 -21.58 18.26
C ARG A 12 28.63 -21.82 18.00
N TRP A 13 27.93 -22.44 18.94
CA TRP A 13 26.48 -22.72 18.78
C TRP A 13 25.64 -21.44 18.87
N ILE A 14 25.96 -20.56 19.80
CA ILE A 14 25.29 -19.26 19.91
C ILE A 14 25.55 -18.44 18.66
N GLY A 15 26.78 -18.38 18.17
CA GLY A 15 27.12 -17.70 16.94
C GLY A 15 26.36 -18.24 15.72
N LEU A 16 26.20 -19.57 15.61
CA LEU A 16 25.41 -20.18 14.56
C LEU A 16 23.93 -19.76 14.62
N ILE A 17 23.34 -19.80 15.80
CA ILE A 17 21.94 -19.40 16.00
C ILE A 17 21.78 -17.92 15.63
N VAL A 18 22.63 -17.05 16.15
CA VAL A 18 22.58 -15.60 15.86
C VAL A 18 22.75 -15.33 14.37
N SER A 19 23.65 -16.06 13.68
CA SER A 19 23.87 -15.87 12.24
C SER A 19 22.63 -16.21 11.40
N VAL A 20 21.88 -17.25 11.79
CA VAL A 20 20.60 -17.60 11.14
C VAL A 20 19.58 -16.47 11.28
N PHE A 21 19.43 -15.92 12.49
CA PHE A 21 18.54 -14.78 12.69
C PHE A 21 18.97 -13.55 11.88
N MET A 22 20.26 -13.25 11.84
CA MET A 22 20.80 -12.15 11.04
C MET A 22 20.51 -12.33 9.56
N LEU A 23 20.64 -13.55 9.02
CA LEU A 23 20.27 -13.85 7.63
C LEU A 23 18.79 -13.62 7.37
N ILE A 24 17.91 -14.06 8.27
CA ILE A 24 16.46 -13.84 8.14
C ILE A 24 16.16 -12.33 8.11
N PHE A 25 16.75 -11.53 8.98
CA PHE A 25 16.57 -10.08 9.00
C PHE A 25 17.12 -9.41 7.74
N CYS A 26 18.27 -9.83 7.23
CA CYS A 26 18.82 -9.30 5.99
C CYS A 26 17.91 -9.59 4.79
N VAL A 27 17.44 -10.84 4.66
CA VAL A 27 16.51 -11.22 3.58
C VAL A 27 15.21 -10.45 3.69
N SER A 28 14.63 -10.36 4.89
CA SER A 28 13.43 -9.57 5.14
C SER A 28 13.62 -8.10 4.76
N GLY A 29 14.75 -7.50 5.13
CA GLY A 29 15.08 -6.12 4.77
C GLY A 29 15.20 -5.91 3.25
N ILE A 30 15.80 -6.86 2.53
CA ILE A 30 15.89 -6.81 1.06
C ILE A 30 14.48 -6.88 0.44
N ILE A 31 13.63 -7.79 0.91
CA ILE A 31 12.25 -7.94 0.43
C ILE A 31 11.46 -6.65 0.64
N LEU A 32 11.54 -6.06 1.83
CA LEU A 32 10.85 -4.81 2.15
C LEU A 32 11.34 -3.62 1.32
N ASN A 33 12.64 -3.57 1.02
CA ASN A 33 13.22 -2.48 0.23
C ASN A 33 12.92 -2.62 -1.28
N HIS A 34 12.78 -3.84 -1.78
CA HIS A 34 12.48 -4.13 -3.18
C HIS A 34 11.04 -4.63 -3.39
N ARG A 35 10.09 -3.91 -2.85
CA ARG A 35 8.67 -4.26 -2.86
C ARG A 35 8.10 -4.51 -4.26
N GLN A 36 8.61 -3.81 -5.27
CA GLN A 36 8.18 -3.98 -6.65
C GLN A 36 8.46 -5.38 -7.22
N LEU A 37 9.51 -6.07 -6.75
CA LEU A 37 9.83 -7.43 -7.18
C LEU A 37 8.82 -8.46 -6.66
N PHE A 38 8.09 -8.12 -5.60
CA PHE A 38 7.12 -8.99 -4.92
C PHE A 38 5.67 -8.58 -5.18
N ARG A 39 5.41 -7.81 -6.24
CA ARG A 39 4.08 -7.36 -6.66
C ARG A 39 3.07 -8.51 -6.81
N SER A 40 3.53 -9.68 -7.24
CA SER A 40 2.69 -10.88 -7.38
C SER A 40 2.17 -11.46 -6.06
N CYS A 41 2.72 -11.00 -4.93
CA CYS A 41 2.29 -11.41 -3.59
C CYS A 41 1.25 -10.45 -2.98
N ASP A 42 0.86 -9.40 -3.70
CA ASP A 42 -0.20 -8.49 -3.24
C ASP A 42 -1.55 -9.21 -3.22
N VAL A 43 -2.22 -9.14 -2.09
CA VAL A 43 -3.54 -9.74 -1.88
C VAL A 43 -4.61 -8.70 -2.22
N ASP A 44 -5.56 -9.10 -3.07
CA ASP A 44 -6.70 -8.26 -3.39
C ASP A 44 -7.53 -7.97 -2.12
N ARG A 45 -7.93 -6.72 -1.93
CA ARG A 45 -8.73 -6.29 -0.79
C ARG A 45 -10.09 -6.97 -0.73
N CYS A 46 -10.65 -7.37 -1.86
CA CYS A 46 -11.91 -8.10 -1.91
C CYS A 46 -11.81 -9.49 -1.23
N SER A 47 -10.61 -10.08 -1.16
CA SER A 47 -10.37 -11.36 -0.49
C SER A 47 -10.04 -11.21 1.01
N MET A 48 -9.89 -9.97 1.50
CA MET A 48 -9.62 -9.69 2.90
C MET A 48 -10.90 -9.62 3.75
N PRO A 49 -10.81 -9.78 5.08
CA PRO A 49 -11.93 -9.54 5.99
C PRO A 49 -12.54 -8.16 5.79
N SER A 50 -13.85 -8.03 6.06
CA SER A 50 -14.62 -6.80 5.86
C SER A 50 -14.04 -5.53 6.51
N ASN A 51 -13.25 -5.68 7.57
CA ASN A 51 -12.55 -4.58 8.23
C ASN A 51 -11.53 -3.88 7.34
N TYR A 52 -11.06 -4.55 6.28
CA TYR A 52 -10.07 -4.03 5.33
C TYR A 52 -10.70 -3.55 4.02
N HIS A 53 -12.02 -3.67 3.87
CA HIS A 53 -12.74 -3.15 2.71
C HIS A 53 -12.75 -1.63 2.72
N VAL A 54 -12.87 -1.03 1.54
CA VAL A 54 -12.87 0.44 1.35
C VAL A 54 -14.03 1.11 2.09
N ALA A 55 -15.18 0.48 2.16
CA ALA A 55 -16.34 0.98 2.89
C ALA A 55 -16.12 1.09 4.41
N ASN A 56 -15.07 0.47 4.95
CA ASN A 56 -14.74 0.53 6.36
C ASN A 56 -13.51 1.40 6.61
N PHE A 57 -13.72 2.64 7.04
CA PHE A 57 -12.67 3.66 7.23
C PHE A 57 -11.78 3.45 8.47
N ASN A 58 -11.98 2.39 9.26
CA ASN A 58 -11.24 2.14 10.50
C ASN A 58 -9.72 1.95 10.31
N ASN A 59 -9.26 1.75 9.07
CA ASN A 59 -7.86 1.44 8.78
C ASN A 59 -7.01 2.65 8.36
N GLY A 60 -7.53 3.87 8.46
CA GLY A 60 -6.78 5.06 8.06
C GLY A 60 -6.35 5.06 6.58
N VAL A 61 -7.08 4.34 5.74
CA VAL A 61 -6.77 4.13 4.33
C VAL A 61 -7.02 5.39 3.51
N VAL A 62 -7.96 6.22 3.96
CA VAL A 62 -8.31 7.50 3.33
C VAL A 62 -7.28 8.54 3.71
N LYS A 63 -6.65 9.17 2.72
CA LYS A 63 -5.71 10.27 2.89
C LYS A 63 -6.33 11.62 2.61
N GLY A 64 -7.35 11.65 1.78
CA GLY A 64 -8.05 12.87 1.46
C GLY A 64 -9.27 12.65 0.59
N SER A 65 -10.00 13.73 0.41
CA SER A 65 -11.15 13.78 -0.50
C SER A 65 -11.13 15.08 -1.31
N ARG A 66 -11.75 15.05 -2.49
CA ARG A 66 -11.93 16.19 -3.36
C ARG A 66 -13.35 16.22 -3.89
N ASN A 67 -14.01 17.36 -3.77
CA ASN A 67 -15.29 17.58 -4.41
C ASN A 67 -15.06 17.79 -5.93
N ILE A 68 -15.73 17.00 -6.76
CA ILE A 68 -15.59 17.05 -8.22
C ILE A 68 -16.82 17.68 -8.88
N GLY A 69 -17.97 17.50 -8.30
CA GLY A 69 -19.26 18.00 -8.78
C GLY A 69 -20.17 18.40 -7.65
N ALA A 70 -21.42 18.74 -7.99
CA ALA A 70 -22.40 19.20 -7.00
C ALA A 70 -22.73 18.12 -5.95
N ASP A 71 -22.66 16.84 -6.33
CA ASP A 71 -23.06 15.71 -5.47
C ASP A 71 -22.08 14.53 -5.50
N SER A 72 -20.85 14.78 -5.98
CA SER A 72 -19.85 13.74 -6.15
C SER A 72 -18.55 14.12 -5.47
N VAL A 73 -18.08 13.24 -4.61
CA VAL A 73 -16.83 13.37 -3.84
C VAL A 73 -15.88 12.27 -4.24
N LEU A 74 -14.69 12.64 -4.65
CA LEU A 74 -13.59 11.70 -4.91
C LEU A 74 -12.81 11.48 -3.64
N VAL A 75 -12.71 10.24 -3.19
CA VAL A 75 -11.96 9.82 -2.00
C VAL A 75 -10.74 9.05 -2.46
N PHE A 76 -9.58 9.37 -1.91
CA PHE A 76 -8.32 8.76 -2.31
C PHE A 76 -7.45 8.40 -1.11
N GLY A 77 -6.59 7.42 -1.31
CA GLY A 77 -5.68 6.97 -0.27
C GLY A 77 -5.01 5.64 -0.58
N GLY A 78 -4.71 4.87 0.44
CA GLY A 78 -4.05 3.57 0.31
C GLY A 78 -4.89 2.46 -0.33
N ALA A 79 -6.20 2.69 -0.51
CA ALA A 79 -7.12 1.78 -1.21
C ALA A 79 -7.38 2.18 -2.67
N GLY A 80 -6.67 3.17 -3.18
CA GLY A 80 -6.90 3.69 -4.52
C GLY A 80 -7.80 4.91 -4.54
N LEU A 81 -8.52 5.05 -5.64
CA LEU A 81 -9.38 6.16 -5.99
C LEU A 81 -10.83 5.70 -6.06
N TRP A 82 -11.70 6.36 -5.31
CA TRP A 82 -13.10 6.00 -5.18
C TRP A 82 -14.00 7.20 -5.31
N LEU A 83 -15.07 7.05 -6.09
CA LEU A 83 -16.10 8.06 -6.23
C LEU A 83 -17.25 7.72 -5.29
N THR A 84 -17.69 8.69 -4.50
CA THR A 84 -18.84 8.52 -3.62
C THR A 84 -19.77 9.72 -3.73
N ASP A 85 -21.01 9.55 -3.34
CA ASP A 85 -21.95 10.65 -3.15
C ASP A 85 -21.61 11.43 -1.87
N THR A 86 -22.22 12.62 -1.71
CA THR A 86 -21.98 13.47 -0.52
C THR A 86 -22.42 12.81 0.78
N LYS A 87 -23.27 11.78 0.73
CA LYS A 87 -23.72 11.01 1.89
C LYS A 87 -22.81 9.82 2.22
N GLY A 88 -21.95 9.41 1.29
CA GLY A 88 -21.08 8.26 1.46
C GLY A 88 -21.80 6.90 1.38
N GLU A 89 -22.99 6.86 0.76
CA GLU A 89 -23.80 5.64 0.68
C GLU A 89 -23.44 4.79 -0.53
N GLN A 90 -23.07 5.43 -1.65
CA GLN A 90 -22.72 4.74 -2.90
C GLN A 90 -21.23 4.90 -3.17
N TRP A 91 -20.55 3.78 -3.45
CA TRP A 91 -19.13 3.74 -3.74
C TRP A 91 -18.89 3.12 -5.10
N HIS A 92 -18.21 3.87 -5.97
CA HIS A 92 -17.80 3.41 -7.29
C HIS A 92 -16.28 3.37 -7.36
N ASP A 93 -15.75 2.27 -7.86
CA ASP A 93 -14.32 2.13 -8.13
C ASP A 93 -13.92 3.04 -9.29
N PHE A 94 -12.86 3.81 -9.07
CA PHE A 94 -12.32 4.76 -10.06
C PHE A 94 -10.84 4.45 -10.37
N ASN A 95 -10.38 3.21 -10.10
CA ASN A 95 -9.02 2.77 -10.32
C ASN A 95 -8.74 2.30 -11.74
N GLU A 96 -9.68 2.39 -12.66
CA GLU A 96 -9.51 1.96 -14.04
C GLU A 96 -8.33 2.68 -14.72
N GLY A 97 -7.38 1.90 -15.26
CA GLY A 97 -6.16 2.42 -15.87
C GLY A 97 -4.99 2.67 -14.88
N ILE A 98 -5.19 2.46 -13.59
CA ILE A 98 -4.10 2.43 -12.62
C ILE A 98 -3.56 1.00 -12.54
N ASP A 99 -2.25 0.85 -12.69
CA ASP A 99 -1.60 -0.46 -12.59
C ASP A 99 -1.87 -1.11 -11.24
N VAL A 100 -2.17 -2.41 -11.27
CA VAL A 100 -2.42 -3.19 -10.06
C VAL A 100 -1.14 -3.25 -9.19
N GLY A 101 -1.31 -3.06 -7.89
CA GLY A 101 -0.24 -3.14 -6.91
C GLY A 101 -0.45 -2.18 -5.74
N ALA A 102 -0.07 -2.57 -4.54
CA ALA A 102 -0.30 -1.79 -3.32
C ALA A 102 0.33 -0.39 -3.38
N ASP A 103 1.45 -0.25 -4.06
CA ASP A 103 2.15 1.03 -4.18
C ASP A 103 1.54 1.93 -5.25
N ASN A 104 1.00 1.37 -6.33
CA ASN A 104 0.32 2.12 -7.40
C ASN A 104 -1.08 2.56 -6.95
N CYS A 105 -1.79 1.70 -6.23
CA CYS A 105 -3.08 2.05 -5.63
C CYS A 105 -2.96 3.01 -4.44
N ASN A 106 -1.73 3.34 -4.00
CA ASN A 106 -1.49 4.25 -2.89
C ASN A 106 -1.49 5.71 -3.37
N ILE A 107 -2.67 6.26 -3.57
CA ILE A 107 -2.87 7.62 -4.05
C ILE A 107 -2.47 8.63 -2.97
N ARG A 108 -1.59 9.55 -3.32
CA ARG A 108 -1.11 10.58 -2.41
C ARG A 108 -1.88 11.89 -2.52
N ASN A 109 -2.22 12.25 -3.75
CA ASN A 109 -2.97 13.48 -4.00
C ASN A 109 -3.70 13.41 -5.33
N VAL A 110 -4.79 14.15 -5.42
CA VAL A 110 -5.58 14.31 -6.65
C VAL A 110 -5.84 15.79 -6.87
N VAL A 111 -5.59 16.26 -8.08
CA VAL A 111 -5.80 17.66 -8.47
C VAL A 111 -6.68 17.73 -9.70
N LYS A 112 -7.76 18.52 -9.64
CA LYS A 112 -8.58 18.85 -10.79
C LYS A 112 -8.03 20.12 -11.44
N THR A 113 -7.69 20.05 -12.72
CA THR A 113 -7.26 21.21 -13.50
C THR A 113 -8.45 22.06 -13.92
N LYS A 114 -8.20 23.27 -14.37
CA LYS A 114 -9.25 24.18 -14.91
C LYS A 114 -9.96 23.58 -16.14
N ASP A 115 -9.27 22.72 -16.87
CA ASP A 115 -9.78 22.03 -18.06
C ASP A 115 -10.64 20.80 -17.72
N GLY A 116 -10.93 20.56 -16.43
CA GLY A 116 -11.74 19.42 -15.97
C GLY A 116 -10.98 18.10 -15.87
N ARG A 117 -9.70 18.06 -16.20
CA ARG A 117 -8.89 16.85 -16.12
C ARG A 117 -8.43 16.59 -14.69
N LEU A 118 -8.38 15.30 -14.30
CA LEU A 118 -7.88 14.87 -12.99
C LEU A 118 -6.46 14.35 -13.12
N TRP A 119 -5.58 14.91 -12.32
CA TRP A 119 -4.23 14.39 -12.12
C TRP A 119 -4.17 13.64 -10.79
N CYS A 120 -3.72 12.42 -10.84
CA CYS A 120 -3.61 11.53 -9.70
C CYS A 120 -2.14 11.19 -9.46
N ALA A 121 -1.60 11.61 -8.33
CA ALA A 121 -0.25 11.31 -7.91
C ALA A 121 -0.25 10.09 -6.99
N THR A 122 0.43 9.04 -7.41
CA THR A 122 0.71 7.85 -6.58
C THR A 122 2.06 8.00 -5.87
N GLN A 123 2.56 6.94 -5.30
CA GLN A 123 3.87 6.97 -4.66
C GLN A 123 5.02 7.11 -5.66
N TYR A 124 4.86 6.57 -6.88
CA TYR A 124 5.93 6.49 -7.87
C TYR A 124 5.55 7.12 -9.21
N ASP A 125 4.26 7.22 -9.52
CA ASP A 125 3.76 7.61 -10.83
C ASP A 125 2.74 8.74 -10.76
N LEU A 126 2.53 9.38 -11.92
CA LEU A 126 1.54 10.42 -12.11
C LEU A 126 0.59 9.98 -13.23
N TYR A 127 -0.67 9.79 -12.89
CA TYR A 127 -1.72 9.39 -13.82
C TYR A 127 -2.57 10.59 -14.22
N LEU A 128 -2.94 10.62 -15.49
CA LEU A 128 -3.89 11.60 -16.02
C LEU A 128 -5.19 10.87 -16.37
N SER A 129 -6.28 11.25 -15.74
CA SER A 129 -7.60 10.75 -16.12
C SER A 129 -8.06 11.44 -17.41
N LEU A 130 -8.43 10.64 -18.41
CA LEU A 130 -9.04 11.11 -19.65
C LEU A 130 -10.56 11.26 -19.53
N ILE A 131 -11.13 10.95 -18.38
CA ILE A 131 -12.56 11.08 -18.13
C ILE A 131 -12.87 12.55 -17.88
N HIS A 132 -13.58 13.17 -18.79
CA HIS A 132 -14.20 14.48 -18.58
C HIS A 132 -15.40 14.29 -17.63
N ILE A 133 -15.28 14.83 -16.44
CA ILE A 133 -16.38 14.93 -15.47
C ILE A 133 -16.96 16.35 -15.55
#